data_59e85a5de6832fd55b7b185152bd4e34
#
_entry.id   59e85a5de6832fd55b7b185152bd4e34
#
_cell.length_a   1.000
_cell.length_b   1.000
_cell.length_c   1.000
_cell.angle_alpha   90.00
_cell.angle_beta   90.00
_cell.angle_gamma   90.00
#
_symmetry.space_group_name_H-M   'P 1'
#
loop_
_entity.id
_entity.type
_entity.pdbx_description
1 polymer ?
#
loop_
_entity_poly.entity_id
_entity_poly.type
_entity_poly.pdbx_seq_one_letter_code
_entity_poly.pdbx_strand_id
1 'polypeptide(L)'
;MTVTVPLLIGAFSIAAYFLLASPRRSPEVHADADALTSVLIPAYTSHSRSLPKQSKHAFSYPLLYLGVDVDALESGALDLPGRIVRYGGRPITKLLGLRSDGYLEPGSEGLRAKVEQLLDTRGIPRTSIGRIWLVTMPSCFGFEGINPLSTWFVYHKDGRFLSVILEVHNTFGEKHAYVLQTSSSYRDEPGKGYDYSWTFPDRSTSPPSTLETIKIFLRQLTPSKTPKLQAVLASHPSRSAIPLIPAHSLRIFTTILRWPLALFLTTPRILYHAYLLHYEKKLAVYPRPEPRTSGVEDQWNPAEQDGEGVGAAVGWKSESWGERTSRRLVETWVTQRAEQLGTSVEVIFRDQRKGLQVRGKKSSNESRSEQLVITTADPKFYTHLLGAPSSEHFLALAKETLTDISSPEAFSNFFSPAVAPSNSKDAHSIPARAAASVRSRHLRFLWSHSRIAPTPDLAHPPDNHFINSHPDGKRSSWVDTLVFTIVVQQFLADVTEEWVMRMFGARFLDGQEPWRVWERALRRSYMDESKSMEQDDLGSVLW
;
A
#
# COMPACT_ATOMS: atom_id res chain seq x y z
N MET A 1 -19.78 5.68 38.63
CA MET A 1 -18.97 6.91 38.85
C MET A 1 -17.48 6.64 39.18
N THR A 2 -16.99 5.41 39.22
CA THR A 2 -15.64 5.05 39.70
C THR A 2 -14.56 4.91 38.61
N VAL A 3 -14.90 4.97 37.34
CA VAL A 3 -13.94 4.82 36.22
C VAL A 3 -13.41 6.18 35.71
N THR A 4 -14.10 7.26 36.03
CA THR A 4 -13.74 8.61 35.53
C THR A 4 -12.54 9.24 36.25
N VAL A 5 -12.32 8.91 37.51
CA VAL A 5 -11.21 9.48 38.31
C VAL A 5 -9.84 8.98 37.85
N PRO A 6 -9.59 7.66 37.64
CA PRO A 6 -8.32 7.17 37.13
C PRO A 6 -7.99 7.68 35.72
N LEU A 7 -8.99 7.81 34.86
CA LEU A 7 -8.82 8.36 33.51
C LEU A 7 -8.45 9.84 33.55
N LEU A 8 -9.05 10.62 34.46
CA LEU A 8 -8.71 12.03 34.65
C LEU A 8 -7.30 12.20 35.25
N ILE A 9 -6.91 11.36 36.23
CA ILE A 9 -5.56 11.38 36.80
C ILE A 9 -4.53 10.98 35.75
N GLY A 10 -4.79 9.93 34.95
CA GLY A 10 -3.93 9.52 33.85
C GLY A 10 -3.77 10.62 32.80
N ALA A 11 -4.87 11.25 32.40
CA ALA A 11 -4.84 12.38 31.46
C ALA A 11 -4.09 13.59 32.04
N PHE A 12 -4.25 13.88 33.32
CA PHE A 12 -3.55 14.98 34.02
C PHE A 12 -2.05 14.69 34.17
N SER A 13 -1.66 13.46 34.48
CA SER A 13 -0.26 13.04 34.56
C SER A 13 0.44 13.09 33.20
N ILE A 14 -0.24 12.67 32.14
CA ILE A 14 0.24 12.78 30.77
C ILE A 14 0.37 14.26 30.36
N ALA A 15 -0.62 15.08 30.68
CA ALA A 15 -0.59 16.51 30.43
C ALA A 15 0.57 17.21 31.18
N ALA A 16 0.76 16.87 32.45
CA ALA A 16 1.86 17.39 33.25
C ALA A 16 3.23 16.98 32.70
N TYR A 17 3.38 15.72 32.28
CA TYR A 17 4.60 15.26 31.61
C TYR A 17 4.92 16.06 30.35
N PHE A 18 3.94 16.32 29.48
CA PHE A 18 4.14 17.11 28.27
C PHE A 18 4.40 18.60 28.55
N LEU A 19 3.83 19.15 29.59
CA LEU A 19 4.03 20.55 29.98
C LEU A 19 5.38 20.78 30.70
N LEU A 20 5.84 19.78 31.46
CA LEU A 20 7.10 19.87 32.26
C LEU A 20 8.34 19.39 31.46
N ALA A 21 8.17 18.70 30.34
CA ALA A 21 9.29 18.32 29.49
C ALA A 21 9.95 19.60 28.93
N SER A 22 11.13 19.92 29.45
CA SER A 22 11.89 21.13 29.08
C SER A 22 12.06 21.25 27.58
N PRO A 23 11.80 22.42 26.96
CA PRO A 23 12.04 22.64 25.56
C PRO A 23 13.57 22.54 25.29
N ARG A 24 13.99 21.71 24.35
CA ARG A 24 15.27 21.95 23.70
C ARG A 24 15.16 23.32 23.05
N ARG A 25 16.13 24.21 23.31
CA ARG A 25 16.23 25.49 22.62
C ARG A 25 16.14 25.22 21.12
N SER A 26 15.02 25.60 20.53
CA SER A 26 14.92 25.71 19.07
C SER A 26 15.98 26.73 18.65
N PRO A 27 16.77 26.49 17.59
CA PRO A 27 17.58 27.55 17.04
C PRO A 27 16.65 28.72 16.76
N GLU A 28 17.11 29.94 17.02
CA GLU A 28 16.42 31.18 16.64
C GLU A 28 16.36 31.17 15.11
N VAL A 29 15.30 30.59 14.58
CA VAL A 29 14.98 30.72 13.17
C VAL A 29 14.40 32.12 13.05
N HIS A 30 15.13 33.02 12.38
CA HIS A 30 14.57 34.25 11.89
C HIS A 30 13.31 33.89 11.13
N ALA A 31 12.16 34.24 11.67
CA ALA A 31 10.89 34.09 10.98
C ALA A 31 10.96 34.98 9.77
N ASP A 32 11.24 34.42 8.61
CA ASP A 32 11.03 35.09 7.35
C ASP A 32 9.58 35.56 7.32
N ALA A 33 9.39 36.87 7.17
CA ALA A 33 8.07 37.49 7.15
C ALA A 33 7.13 36.91 6.06
N ASP A 34 7.72 36.16 5.12
CA ASP A 34 7.06 35.46 4.02
C ASP A 34 6.72 33.98 4.30
N ALA A 35 7.00 33.46 5.51
CA ALA A 35 6.72 32.07 5.81
C ALA A 35 5.20 31.81 5.87
N LEU A 36 4.71 30.85 5.09
CA LEU A 36 3.34 30.33 5.25
C LEU A 36 3.18 29.82 6.67
N THR A 37 2.24 30.39 7.41
CA THR A 37 2.00 30.00 8.80
C THR A 37 1.51 28.55 8.84
N SER A 38 2.29 27.65 9.42
CA SER A 38 1.84 26.29 9.66
C SER A 38 0.73 26.26 10.71
N VAL A 39 -0.27 25.42 10.51
CA VAL A 39 -1.52 25.45 11.28
C VAL A 39 -2.03 24.06 11.64
N LEU A 40 -2.74 23.97 12.78
CA LEU A 40 -3.64 22.88 13.10
C LEU A 40 -5.04 23.25 12.58
N ILE A 41 -5.61 22.38 11.76
CA ILE A 41 -6.87 22.64 11.06
C ILE A 41 -7.96 21.72 11.61
N PRO A 42 -8.90 22.22 12.40
CA PRO A 42 -10.15 21.52 12.62
C PRO A 42 -10.88 21.36 11.29
N ALA A 43 -11.18 20.15 10.89
CA ALA A 43 -11.75 19.83 9.60
C ALA A 43 -12.91 18.84 9.74
N TYR A 44 -13.60 18.60 8.65
CA TYR A 44 -14.52 17.49 8.52
C TYR A 44 -14.31 16.80 7.18
N THR A 45 -14.56 15.50 7.15
CA THR A 45 -14.70 14.76 5.91
C THR A 45 -16.14 14.30 5.74
N SER A 46 -16.59 14.28 4.50
CA SER A 46 -17.91 13.80 4.12
C SER A 46 -17.77 12.86 2.95
N HIS A 47 -18.43 11.71 3.02
CA HIS A 47 -18.50 10.74 1.95
C HIS A 47 -19.96 10.52 1.57
N SER A 48 -20.24 10.48 0.28
CA SER A 48 -21.56 10.19 -0.25
C SER A 48 -21.45 9.20 -1.40
N ARG A 49 -22.02 8.01 -1.22
CA ARG A 49 -22.15 6.99 -2.25
C ARG A 49 -23.51 7.10 -2.90
N SER A 50 -23.54 7.23 -4.22
CA SER A 50 -24.77 7.35 -5.02
C SER A 50 -25.14 6.05 -5.73
N LEU A 51 -24.18 5.18 -6.03
CA LEU A 51 -24.37 3.93 -6.74
C LEU A 51 -23.76 2.74 -5.99
N PRO A 52 -24.39 1.55 -6.05
CA PRO A 52 -25.71 1.28 -6.65
C PRO A 52 -26.83 1.97 -5.86
N LYS A 53 -27.95 2.29 -6.52
CA LYS A 53 -29.04 3.10 -5.93
C LYS A 53 -29.61 2.52 -4.62
N GLN A 54 -29.68 1.19 -4.50
CA GLN A 54 -30.15 0.49 -3.29
C GLN A 54 -29.18 0.64 -2.10
N SER A 55 -27.92 0.93 -2.35
CA SER A 55 -26.89 1.06 -1.31
C SER A 55 -26.41 2.51 -1.16
N LYS A 56 -27.28 3.49 -1.44
CA LYS A 56 -26.97 4.90 -1.16
C LYS A 56 -26.61 5.09 0.30
N HIS A 57 -25.51 5.79 0.56
CA HIS A 57 -25.02 6.03 1.90
C HIS A 57 -24.23 7.33 1.96
N ALA A 58 -24.45 8.10 3.00
CA ALA A 58 -23.68 9.31 3.25
C ALA A 58 -23.34 9.41 4.74
N PHE A 59 -22.17 9.91 5.04
CA PHE A 59 -21.73 10.18 6.39
C PHE A 59 -20.74 11.34 6.41
N SER A 60 -20.62 11.98 7.55
CA SER A 60 -19.65 13.03 7.80
C SER A 60 -19.14 12.91 9.23
N TYR A 61 -17.86 13.19 9.44
CA TYR A 61 -17.26 13.21 10.76
C TYR A 61 -16.11 14.22 10.86
N PRO A 62 -15.88 14.74 12.07
CA PRO A 62 -14.81 15.68 12.31
C PRO A 62 -13.43 14.99 12.28
N LEU A 63 -12.43 15.74 11.81
CA LEU A 63 -11.03 15.36 11.74
C LEU A 63 -10.14 16.52 12.19
N LEU A 64 -8.88 16.19 12.50
CA LEU A 64 -7.81 17.17 12.69
C LEU A 64 -6.76 16.96 11.62
N TYR A 65 -6.41 18.02 10.93
CA TYR A 65 -5.35 18.08 9.95
C TYR A 65 -4.25 19.04 10.40
N LEU A 66 -3.04 18.76 9.97
CA LEU A 66 -1.94 19.72 9.99
C LEU A 66 -1.76 20.28 8.58
N GLY A 67 -1.61 21.61 8.49
CA GLY A 67 -1.13 22.28 7.31
C GLY A 67 0.26 22.85 7.64
N VAL A 68 1.31 22.31 7.03
CA VAL A 68 2.68 22.61 7.43
C VAL A 68 3.56 22.95 6.24
N ASP A 69 4.42 23.95 6.41
CA ASP A 69 5.55 24.17 5.53
C ASP A 69 6.56 23.03 5.76
N VAL A 70 6.95 22.36 4.67
CA VAL A 70 7.78 21.16 4.74
C VAL A 70 9.19 21.48 5.23
N ASP A 71 9.77 22.61 4.82
CA ASP A 71 11.11 23.01 5.25
C ASP A 71 11.13 23.39 6.73
N ALA A 72 10.13 24.13 7.19
CA ALA A 72 9.97 24.47 8.59
C ALA A 72 9.72 23.22 9.46
N LEU A 73 9.01 22.22 8.90
CA LEU A 73 8.77 20.94 9.58
C LEU A 73 10.08 20.14 9.72
N GLU A 74 10.82 19.98 8.62
CA GLU A 74 12.05 19.16 8.58
C GLU A 74 13.20 19.78 9.37
N SER A 75 13.28 21.10 9.42
CA SER A 75 14.25 21.82 10.26
C SER A 75 13.92 21.75 11.76
N GLY A 76 12.73 21.28 12.15
CA GLY A 76 12.26 21.26 13.53
C GLY A 76 11.77 22.62 14.03
N ALA A 77 11.64 23.62 13.17
CA ALA A 77 11.12 24.95 13.53
C ALA A 77 9.66 24.91 14.04
N LEU A 78 8.92 23.85 13.67
CA LEU A 78 7.54 23.64 14.10
C LEU A 78 7.41 22.77 15.37
N ASP A 79 8.51 22.34 15.97
CA ASP A 79 8.49 21.57 17.20
C ASP A 79 7.99 22.45 18.36
N LEU A 80 6.83 22.09 18.91
CA LEU A 80 6.22 22.84 20.01
C LEU A 80 6.70 22.37 21.39
N PRO A 81 6.71 23.27 22.39
CA PRO A 81 7.01 22.93 23.78
C PRO A 81 6.17 21.75 24.27
N GLY A 82 6.73 20.95 25.19
CA GLY A 82 6.04 19.79 25.72
C GLY A 82 5.82 18.67 24.70
N ARG A 83 6.48 18.70 23.54
CA ARG A 83 6.32 17.71 22.47
C ARG A 83 4.88 17.58 21.96
N ILE A 84 4.13 18.67 22.02
CA ILE A 84 2.73 18.72 21.55
C ILE A 84 2.69 18.44 20.04
N VAL A 85 3.59 19.06 19.27
CA VAL A 85 3.81 18.77 17.85
C VAL A 85 5.29 18.52 17.64
N ARG A 86 5.64 17.48 16.88
CA ARG A 86 7.04 17.18 16.58
C ARG A 86 7.20 16.37 15.30
N TYR A 87 8.25 16.69 14.52
CA TYR A 87 8.68 15.92 13.36
C TYR A 87 9.72 14.86 13.74
N GLY A 88 9.67 13.70 13.06
CA GLY A 88 10.62 12.60 13.29
C GLY A 88 10.63 12.03 14.72
N GLY A 89 11.67 11.29 15.05
CA GLY A 89 11.87 10.72 16.39
C GLY A 89 10.93 9.56 16.76
N ARG A 90 11.05 9.08 18.01
CA ARG A 90 10.25 7.93 18.47
C ARG A 90 8.76 8.27 18.55
N PRO A 91 7.86 7.41 18.01
CA PRO A 91 6.42 7.71 17.93
C PRO A 91 5.78 8.07 19.28
N ILE A 92 6.02 7.29 20.33
CA ILE A 92 5.35 7.41 21.64
C ILE A 92 5.73 8.69 22.42
N THR A 93 6.76 9.41 21.98
CA THR A 93 7.29 10.56 22.72
C THR A 93 6.65 11.90 22.34
N LYS A 94 5.60 11.91 21.52
CA LYS A 94 4.97 13.13 21.00
C LYS A 94 3.45 12.98 20.97
N LEU A 95 2.74 14.07 21.22
CA LEU A 95 1.28 14.07 21.18
C LEU A 95 0.77 14.02 19.72
N LEU A 96 1.19 14.98 18.90
CA LEU A 96 1.01 14.92 17.44
C LEU A 96 2.35 14.81 16.74
N GLY A 97 2.42 14.05 15.67
CA GLY A 97 3.65 13.86 14.94
C GLY A 97 3.47 13.58 13.47
N LEU A 98 4.52 13.88 12.72
CA LEU A 98 4.69 13.47 11.33
C LEU A 98 6.04 12.77 11.18
N ARG A 99 6.12 11.84 10.23
CA ARG A 99 7.35 11.13 9.85
C ARG A 99 7.39 11.00 8.34
N SER A 100 8.58 11.00 7.75
CA SER A 100 8.72 10.90 6.29
C SER A 100 8.38 9.53 5.73
N ASP A 101 8.59 8.46 6.50
CA ASP A 101 8.42 7.07 6.08
C ASP A 101 6.99 6.70 5.66
N GLY A 102 6.00 7.43 6.17
CA GLY A 102 4.58 7.26 5.84
C GLY A 102 4.13 7.89 4.51
N TYR A 103 4.96 8.71 3.84
CA TYR A 103 4.55 9.52 2.69
C TYR A 103 5.31 9.15 1.41
N LEU A 104 4.61 9.30 0.28
CA LEU A 104 5.14 9.09 -1.08
C LEU A 104 5.91 7.75 -1.17
N GLU A 105 7.10 7.74 -1.72
CA GLU A 105 7.91 6.52 -1.81
C GLU A 105 8.48 6.09 -0.46
N PRO A 106 8.63 4.78 -0.20
CA PRO A 106 9.30 4.30 1.00
C PRO A 106 10.79 4.65 0.95
N GLY A 107 11.33 5.06 2.08
CA GLY A 107 12.75 5.40 2.20
C GLY A 107 13.01 6.30 3.41
N SER A 108 14.29 6.47 3.74
CA SER A 108 14.74 7.31 4.84
C SER A 108 14.91 8.79 4.45
N GLU A 109 14.62 9.13 3.20
CA GLU A 109 14.74 10.49 2.70
C GLU A 109 13.71 11.43 3.33
N GLY A 110 14.02 12.71 3.37
CA GLY A 110 13.13 13.75 3.83
C GLY A 110 11.92 13.93 2.90
N LEU A 111 10.88 14.58 3.42
CA LEU A 111 9.65 14.84 2.67
C LEU A 111 9.89 15.68 1.41
N ARG A 112 10.72 16.73 1.53
CA ARG A 112 11.10 17.57 0.39
C ARG A 112 11.76 16.76 -0.71
N ALA A 113 12.76 15.95 -0.37
CA ALA A 113 13.49 15.13 -1.34
C ALA A 113 12.56 14.17 -2.10
N LYS A 114 11.59 13.55 -1.40
CA LYS A 114 10.60 12.67 -2.02
C LYS A 114 9.67 13.40 -2.98
N VAL A 115 9.22 14.61 -2.63
CA VAL A 115 8.39 15.44 -3.53
C VAL A 115 9.19 15.85 -4.76
N GLU A 116 10.43 16.29 -4.58
CA GLU A 116 11.32 16.68 -5.66
C GLU A 116 11.62 15.52 -6.60
N GLN A 117 11.85 14.34 -6.06
CA GLN A 117 12.05 13.12 -6.85
C GLN A 117 10.80 12.76 -7.65
N LEU A 118 9.62 12.77 -7.03
CA LEU A 118 8.36 12.50 -7.72
C LEU A 118 8.12 13.49 -8.86
N LEU A 119 8.32 14.78 -8.62
CA LEU A 119 8.10 15.82 -9.64
C LEU A 119 9.11 15.76 -10.77
N ASP A 120 10.36 15.40 -10.48
CA ASP A 120 11.42 15.19 -11.47
C ASP A 120 11.04 14.06 -12.45
N THR A 121 10.47 12.95 -11.95
CA THR A 121 9.93 11.87 -12.79
C THR A 121 8.72 12.31 -13.66
N ARG A 122 8.12 13.45 -13.35
CA ARG A 122 7.01 14.06 -14.10
C ARG A 122 7.43 15.21 -14.99
N GLY A 123 8.74 15.38 -15.20
CA GLY A 123 9.30 16.44 -16.05
C GLY A 123 9.30 17.83 -15.41
N ILE A 124 9.08 17.94 -14.11
CA ILE A 124 9.17 19.18 -13.35
C ILE A 124 10.55 19.25 -12.69
N PRO A 125 11.45 20.11 -13.18
CA PRO A 125 12.82 20.14 -12.68
C PRO A 125 12.87 20.64 -11.22
N ARG A 126 13.70 20.02 -10.40
CA ARG A 126 13.92 20.38 -8.98
C ARG A 126 14.29 21.84 -8.79
N THR A 127 14.97 22.43 -9.77
CA THR A 127 15.39 23.84 -9.75
C THR A 127 14.23 24.83 -9.78
N SER A 128 13.05 24.42 -10.26
CA SER A 128 11.84 25.26 -10.30
C SER A 128 11.06 25.21 -8.99
N ILE A 129 11.29 24.19 -8.16
CA ILE A 129 10.54 23.95 -6.93
C ILE A 129 11.03 24.92 -5.85
N GLY A 130 10.12 25.73 -5.37
CA GLY A 130 10.31 26.63 -4.24
C GLY A 130 9.78 26.03 -2.96
N ARG A 131 8.68 26.60 -2.43
CA ARG A 131 8.05 26.16 -1.19
C ARG A 131 7.14 24.97 -1.42
N ILE A 132 7.11 24.05 -0.45
CA ILE A 132 6.18 22.90 -0.41
C ILE A 132 5.37 23.00 0.88
N TRP A 133 4.05 22.91 0.75
CA TRP A 133 3.15 22.93 1.88
C TRP A 133 2.29 21.66 1.90
N LEU A 134 2.26 20.97 3.05
CA LEU A 134 1.60 19.69 3.23
C LEU A 134 0.38 19.82 4.11
N VAL A 135 -0.76 19.33 3.64
CA VAL A 135 -1.98 19.16 4.41
C VAL A 135 -2.20 17.67 4.64
N THR A 136 -2.13 17.25 5.88
CA THR A 136 -2.19 15.82 6.22
C THR A 136 -2.72 15.59 7.63
N MET A 137 -3.19 14.38 7.89
CA MET A 137 -3.61 13.96 9.23
C MET A 137 -2.38 13.54 10.04
N PRO A 138 -2.16 14.13 11.24
CA PRO A 138 -1.03 13.74 12.09
C PRO A 138 -1.23 12.37 12.74
N SER A 139 -0.14 11.72 13.12
CA SER A 139 -0.18 10.64 14.10
C SER A 139 -0.46 11.19 15.50
N CYS A 140 -1.13 10.42 16.34
CA CYS A 140 -1.38 10.76 17.73
C CYS A 140 -0.77 9.69 18.64
N PHE A 141 0.12 10.09 19.58
CA PHE A 141 0.92 9.16 20.40
C PHE A 141 1.64 8.09 19.58
N GLY A 142 2.02 8.42 18.34
CA GLY A 142 2.64 7.48 17.41
C GLY A 142 1.69 6.49 16.74
N PHE A 143 0.41 6.54 17.09
CA PHE A 143 -0.62 5.82 16.36
C PHE A 143 -0.95 6.60 15.08
N GLU A 144 -0.74 5.98 13.95
CA GLU A 144 -1.13 6.49 12.64
C GLU A 144 -2.47 5.87 12.28
N GLY A 145 -3.53 6.67 12.29
CA GLY A 145 -4.81 6.27 11.73
C GLY A 145 -4.73 6.13 10.22
N ILE A 146 -5.76 5.55 9.61
CA ILE A 146 -5.87 5.56 8.15
C ILE A 146 -6.04 7.02 7.72
N ASN A 147 -5.00 7.56 7.07
CA ASN A 147 -5.04 8.89 6.47
C ASN A 147 -5.48 8.73 5.00
N PRO A 148 -6.73 9.04 4.65
CA PRO A 148 -7.23 8.75 3.31
C PRO A 148 -6.64 9.66 2.23
N LEU A 149 -6.16 10.84 2.60
CA LEU A 149 -5.66 11.84 1.68
C LEU A 149 -4.63 12.75 2.35
N SER A 150 -3.44 12.84 1.74
CA SER A 150 -2.49 13.92 1.98
C SER A 150 -2.41 14.80 0.73
N THR A 151 -2.36 16.10 0.91
CA THR A 151 -2.32 17.07 -0.19
C THR A 151 -1.08 17.92 -0.09
N TRP A 152 -0.29 17.94 -1.16
CA TRP A 152 0.93 18.72 -1.25
C TRP A 152 0.71 19.88 -2.21
N PHE A 153 0.84 21.10 -1.74
CA PHE A 153 0.82 22.31 -2.56
C PHE A 153 2.26 22.73 -2.83
N VAL A 154 2.63 22.73 -4.10
CA VAL A 154 3.99 23.04 -4.54
C VAL A 154 4.00 24.38 -5.26
N TYR A 155 4.95 25.23 -4.91
CA TYR A 155 5.10 26.57 -5.46
C TYR A 155 6.46 26.71 -6.15
N HIS A 156 6.51 27.57 -7.16
CA HIS A 156 7.76 28.04 -7.75
C HIS A 156 8.58 28.84 -6.74
N LYS A 157 9.87 29.02 -7.04
CA LYS A 157 10.76 29.89 -6.25
C LYS A 157 10.27 31.35 -6.16
N ASP A 158 9.56 31.82 -7.17
CA ASP A 158 8.94 33.16 -7.21
C ASP A 158 7.61 33.23 -6.45
N GLY A 159 7.17 32.14 -5.81
CA GLY A 159 5.95 32.05 -5.03
C GLY A 159 4.68 31.74 -5.81
N ARG A 160 4.73 31.66 -7.16
CA ARG A 160 3.59 31.23 -7.97
C ARG A 160 3.26 29.75 -7.72
N PHE A 161 1.99 29.43 -7.80
CA PHE A 161 1.54 28.04 -7.67
C PHE A 161 2.04 27.20 -8.86
N LEU A 162 2.62 26.03 -8.58
CA LEU A 162 3.20 25.12 -9.58
C LEU A 162 2.32 23.89 -9.79
N SER A 163 2.06 23.15 -8.73
CA SER A 163 1.29 21.91 -8.82
C SER A 163 0.67 21.52 -7.47
N VAL A 164 -0.35 20.68 -7.52
CA VAL A 164 -0.84 19.97 -6.34
C VAL A 164 -0.61 18.48 -6.52
N ILE A 165 -0.17 17.81 -5.45
CA ILE A 165 -0.06 16.35 -5.41
C ILE A 165 -1.12 15.86 -4.44
N LEU A 166 -2.04 15.02 -4.94
CA LEU A 166 -3.04 14.33 -4.12
C LEU A 166 -2.54 12.92 -3.86
N GLU A 167 -2.03 12.68 -2.67
CA GLU A 167 -1.60 11.35 -2.23
C GLU A 167 -2.77 10.65 -1.55
N VAL A 168 -3.43 9.76 -2.30
CA VAL A 168 -4.61 9.01 -1.86
C VAL A 168 -4.17 7.67 -1.31
N HIS A 169 -4.69 7.32 -0.15
CA HIS A 169 -4.41 6.06 0.53
C HIS A 169 -5.68 5.22 0.64
N ASN A 170 -5.58 3.93 0.39
CA ASN A 170 -6.68 3.00 0.61
C ASN A 170 -6.49 2.18 1.90
N THR A 171 -7.52 1.41 2.26
CA THR A 171 -7.49 0.56 3.45
C THR A 171 -6.62 -0.68 3.30
N PHE A 172 -6.12 -0.97 2.10
CA PHE A 172 -5.25 -2.12 1.81
C PHE A 172 -3.76 -1.79 1.96
N GLY A 173 -3.43 -0.53 2.33
CA GLY A 173 -2.06 -0.05 2.48
C GLY A 173 -1.43 0.39 1.15
N GLU A 174 -2.23 0.61 0.13
CA GLU A 174 -1.79 1.15 -1.15
C GLU A 174 -1.95 2.65 -1.17
N LYS A 175 -1.09 3.30 -1.93
CA LYS A 175 -1.09 4.74 -2.14
C LYS A 175 -1.00 5.06 -3.62
N HIS A 176 -1.55 6.20 -4.00
CA HIS A 176 -1.40 6.75 -5.34
C HIS A 176 -1.21 8.27 -5.26
N ALA A 177 -0.20 8.77 -5.95
CA ALA A 177 0.09 10.19 -6.03
C ALA A 177 -0.35 10.76 -7.39
N TYR A 178 -1.43 11.54 -7.38
CA TYR A 178 -1.87 12.31 -8.55
C TYR A 178 -1.15 13.64 -8.58
N VAL A 179 -0.36 13.91 -9.60
CA VAL A 179 0.33 15.18 -9.80
C VAL A 179 -0.49 16.03 -10.77
N LEU A 180 -1.07 17.12 -10.29
CA LEU A 180 -1.93 18.00 -11.06
C LEU A 180 -1.23 19.36 -11.24
N GLN A 181 -0.98 19.76 -12.50
CA GLN A 181 -0.32 21.02 -12.83
C GLN A 181 -1.32 22.10 -13.21
N THR A 182 -0.94 23.37 -13.04
CA THR A 182 -1.76 24.52 -13.38
C THR A 182 -1.75 24.90 -14.86
N SER A 183 -0.82 24.35 -15.64
CA SER A 183 -0.73 24.65 -17.07
C SER A 183 -1.96 24.11 -17.80
N SER A 184 -2.50 24.91 -18.70
CA SER A 184 -3.77 24.70 -19.40
C SER A 184 -3.89 23.42 -20.24
N SER A 185 -2.79 22.70 -20.47
CA SER A 185 -2.75 21.39 -21.12
C SER A 185 -3.17 20.24 -20.21
N TYR A 186 -3.35 20.51 -18.91
CA TYR A 186 -3.67 19.52 -17.88
C TYR A 186 -5.08 19.70 -17.29
N ARG A 187 -5.99 20.16 -18.07
CA ARG A 187 -7.39 19.89 -17.77
C ARG A 187 -7.58 18.42 -18.02
N ASP A 188 -7.89 17.67 -16.96
CA ASP A 188 -8.38 16.32 -17.09
C ASP A 188 -9.31 16.24 -18.29
N GLU A 189 -8.90 15.47 -19.30
CA GLU A 189 -9.83 15.17 -20.38
C GLU A 189 -11.06 14.56 -19.74
N PRO A 190 -12.25 15.05 -20.08
CA PRO A 190 -13.48 14.52 -19.53
C PRO A 190 -13.61 13.06 -19.99
N GLY A 191 -13.28 12.13 -19.14
CA GLY A 191 -13.29 10.70 -19.44
C GLY A 191 -12.62 9.80 -18.41
N LYS A 192 -11.78 10.35 -17.54
CA LYS A 192 -11.00 9.56 -16.57
C LYS A 192 -11.69 9.50 -15.20
N GLY A 193 -12.71 8.74 -15.00
CA GLY A 193 -13.24 8.23 -13.73
C GLY A 193 -13.28 9.13 -12.49
N TYR A 194 -12.60 10.28 -12.48
CA TYR A 194 -12.49 11.21 -11.34
C TYR A 194 -12.62 12.66 -11.78
N ASP A 195 -13.27 13.47 -10.93
CA ASP A 195 -13.40 14.91 -11.03
C ASP A 195 -12.92 15.53 -9.73
N TYR A 196 -12.05 16.54 -9.81
CA TYR A 196 -11.41 17.17 -8.67
C TYR A 196 -11.66 18.65 -8.66
N SER A 197 -11.90 19.18 -7.48
CA SER A 197 -11.79 20.62 -7.24
C SER A 197 -11.17 20.86 -5.87
N TRP A 198 -10.36 21.90 -5.77
CA TRP A 198 -9.74 22.31 -4.52
C TRP A 198 -9.73 23.82 -4.40
N THR A 199 -9.76 24.28 -3.17
CA THR A 199 -9.46 25.66 -2.81
C THR A 199 -8.14 25.65 -2.05
N PHE A 200 -7.20 26.43 -2.50
CA PHE A 200 -5.88 26.56 -1.90
C PHE A 200 -5.57 28.04 -1.65
N PRO A 201 -4.59 28.36 -0.79
CA PRO A 201 -4.13 29.72 -0.60
C PRO A 201 -3.56 30.26 -1.89
N ASP A 202 -4.22 31.23 -2.50
CA ASP A 202 -3.71 31.94 -3.65
C ASP A 202 -2.75 33.05 -3.19
N ARG A 203 -1.56 33.09 -3.77
CA ARG A 203 -0.52 34.07 -3.47
C ARG A 203 -0.39 35.18 -4.49
N SER A 204 -1.29 35.27 -5.45
CA SER A 204 -1.18 36.23 -6.54
C SER A 204 -1.16 37.70 -6.06
N THR A 205 -1.54 37.97 -4.81
CA THR A 205 -1.70 39.34 -4.30
C THR A 205 -1.12 39.62 -2.92
N SER A 206 -0.82 38.63 -2.09
CA SER A 206 -0.15 38.77 -0.78
C SER A 206 0.08 37.38 -0.16
N PRO A 207 1.08 37.17 0.72
CA PRO A 207 1.18 35.94 1.45
C PRO A 207 -0.14 35.72 2.20
N PRO A 208 -0.79 34.55 2.09
CA PRO A 208 -1.99 34.30 2.84
C PRO A 208 -1.60 34.32 4.32
N SER A 209 -1.93 35.41 4.98
CA SER A 209 -1.68 35.59 6.41
C SER A 209 -2.40 34.54 7.25
N THR A 210 -3.42 33.90 6.68
CA THR A 210 -4.18 32.83 7.31
C THR A 210 -4.75 31.89 6.26
N LEU A 211 -4.50 30.59 6.41
CA LEU A 211 -5.24 29.54 5.73
C LEU A 211 -6.63 29.42 6.35
N GLU A 212 -7.51 30.30 5.96
CA GLU A 212 -8.85 30.33 6.57
C GLU A 212 -9.70 29.14 6.16
N THR A 213 -9.56 28.65 4.93
CA THR A 213 -10.39 27.54 4.46
C THR A 213 -9.66 26.65 3.45
N ILE A 214 -9.62 25.36 3.74
CA ILE A 214 -9.26 24.31 2.77
C ILE A 214 -10.55 23.61 2.39
N LYS A 215 -10.73 23.37 1.10
CA LYS A 215 -11.79 22.51 0.59
C LYS A 215 -11.26 21.70 -0.58
N ILE A 216 -11.28 20.39 -0.43
CA ILE A 216 -10.90 19.43 -1.46
C ILE A 216 -12.13 18.59 -1.73
N PHE A 217 -12.52 18.52 -2.99
CA PHE A 217 -13.66 17.77 -3.46
C PHE A 217 -13.20 16.75 -4.48
N LEU A 218 -13.51 15.48 -4.23
CA LEU A 218 -13.16 14.35 -5.08
C LEU A 218 -14.45 13.66 -5.51
N ARG A 219 -14.59 13.36 -6.78
CA ARG A 219 -15.72 12.62 -7.33
C ARG A 219 -15.24 11.44 -8.16
N GLN A 220 -15.65 10.26 -7.77
CA GLN A 220 -15.45 9.07 -8.59
C GLN A 220 -16.63 8.94 -9.55
N LEU A 221 -16.33 8.81 -10.84
CA LEU A 221 -17.30 8.66 -11.90
C LEU A 221 -17.33 7.21 -12.39
N THR A 222 -18.47 6.80 -12.93
CA THR A 222 -18.58 5.59 -13.77
C THR A 222 -18.04 5.86 -15.17
N PRO A 223 -17.81 4.85 -16.01
CA PRO A 223 -17.48 5.06 -17.43
C PRO A 223 -18.49 5.97 -18.16
N SER A 224 -19.77 5.91 -17.77
CA SER A 224 -20.83 6.81 -18.27
C SER A 224 -20.84 8.20 -17.64
N LYS A 225 -19.77 8.62 -16.93
CA LYS A 225 -19.63 9.91 -16.23
C LYS A 225 -20.67 10.17 -15.14
N THR A 226 -21.36 9.14 -14.67
CA THR A 226 -22.31 9.26 -13.56
C THR A 226 -21.57 9.23 -12.21
N PRO A 227 -21.83 10.15 -11.27
CA PRO A 227 -21.20 10.14 -9.96
C PRO A 227 -21.50 8.85 -9.18
N LYS A 228 -20.46 8.10 -8.82
CA LYS A 228 -20.55 6.88 -8.02
C LYS A 228 -20.32 7.17 -6.54
N LEU A 229 -19.25 7.92 -6.25
CA LEU A 229 -18.86 8.31 -4.90
C LEU A 229 -18.33 9.73 -4.92
N GLN A 230 -18.64 10.47 -3.87
CA GLN A 230 -18.10 11.81 -3.62
C GLN A 230 -17.44 11.83 -2.25
N ALA A 231 -16.28 12.45 -2.16
CA ALA A 231 -15.57 12.72 -0.92
C ALA A 231 -15.24 14.20 -0.82
N VAL A 232 -15.46 14.78 0.33
CA VAL A 232 -15.13 16.18 0.62
C VAL A 232 -14.27 16.22 1.87
N LEU A 233 -13.15 16.90 1.80
CA LEU A 233 -12.37 17.34 2.94
C LEU A 233 -12.46 18.85 3.02
N ALA A 234 -12.93 19.38 4.13
CA ALA A 234 -13.04 20.83 4.30
C ALA A 234 -12.72 21.27 5.72
N SER A 235 -12.23 22.50 5.86
CA SER A 235 -12.10 23.17 7.14
C SER A 235 -13.45 23.27 7.84
N HIS A 236 -13.44 23.17 9.18
CA HIS A 236 -14.67 23.25 9.95
C HIS A 236 -15.28 24.64 9.86
N PRO A 237 -16.57 24.81 9.52
CA PRO A 237 -17.16 26.11 9.24
C PRO A 237 -17.17 27.05 10.45
N SER A 238 -17.19 26.52 11.67
CA SER A 238 -17.28 27.30 12.92
C SER A 238 -15.97 27.30 13.72
N ARG A 239 -14.86 26.85 13.17
CA ARG A 239 -13.58 26.74 13.90
C ARG A 239 -12.43 27.14 13.01
N SER A 240 -11.76 28.21 13.37
CA SER A 240 -10.58 28.70 12.66
C SER A 240 -9.39 27.76 12.84
N ALA A 241 -8.51 27.73 11.87
CA ALA A 241 -7.20 27.12 11.98
C ALA A 241 -6.39 27.77 13.11
N ILE A 242 -5.49 27.00 13.73
CA ILE A 242 -4.70 27.45 14.89
C ILE A 242 -3.23 27.44 14.46
N PRO A 243 -2.54 28.60 14.44
CA PRO A 243 -1.11 28.66 14.13
C PRO A 243 -0.27 27.75 15.04
N LEU A 244 0.68 27.02 14.45
CA LEU A 244 1.61 26.16 15.16
C LEU A 244 2.79 26.97 15.72
N ILE A 245 2.49 27.83 16.69
CA ILE A 245 3.48 28.65 17.40
C ILE A 245 3.40 28.39 18.91
N PRO A 246 4.50 28.59 19.65
CA PRO A 246 4.54 28.33 21.11
C PRO A 246 3.44 29.05 21.89
N ALA A 247 3.10 30.29 21.51
CA ALA A 247 2.03 31.08 22.14
C ALA A 247 0.65 30.41 22.09
N HIS A 248 0.39 29.53 21.10
CA HIS A 248 -0.88 28.81 20.93
C HIS A 248 -0.86 27.38 21.47
N SER A 249 0.22 26.94 22.14
CA SER A 249 0.39 25.55 22.62
C SER A 249 -0.79 25.07 23.47
N LEU A 250 -1.29 25.89 24.38
CA LEU A 250 -2.44 25.55 25.22
C LEU A 250 -3.73 25.41 24.39
N ARG A 251 -3.96 26.28 23.41
CA ARG A 251 -5.11 26.23 22.52
C ARG A 251 -5.05 24.99 21.63
N ILE A 252 -3.88 24.65 21.11
CA ILE A 252 -3.63 23.42 20.35
C ILE A 252 -3.94 22.21 21.23
N PHE A 253 -3.35 22.14 22.42
CA PHE A 253 -3.54 21.06 23.38
C PHE A 253 -5.03 20.87 23.76
N THR A 254 -5.74 21.94 24.10
CA THR A 254 -7.17 21.85 24.43
C THR A 254 -8.02 21.47 23.24
N THR A 255 -7.62 21.84 22.02
CA THR A 255 -8.30 21.40 20.80
C THR A 255 -8.11 19.90 20.57
N ILE A 256 -6.89 19.39 20.75
CA ILE A 256 -6.62 17.96 20.67
C ILE A 256 -7.42 17.19 21.72
N LEU A 257 -7.48 17.68 22.97
CA LEU A 257 -8.28 17.07 24.04
C LEU A 257 -9.79 17.05 23.77
N ARG A 258 -10.31 18.04 23.07
CA ARG A 258 -11.72 18.05 22.66
C ARG A 258 -12.02 17.06 21.54
N TRP A 259 -11.00 16.65 20.78
CA TRP A 259 -11.09 15.75 19.64
C TRP A 259 -10.17 14.53 19.78
N PRO A 260 -9.95 13.98 20.98
CA PRO A 260 -8.92 12.96 21.20
C PRO A 260 -9.21 11.70 20.43
N LEU A 261 -10.50 11.42 20.21
CA LEU A 261 -10.96 10.21 19.52
C LEU A 261 -11.05 10.39 18.00
N ALA A 262 -10.94 11.61 17.47
CA ALA A 262 -11.09 11.84 16.03
C ALA A 262 -10.03 11.07 15.21
N LEU A 263 -8.80 11.01 15.72
CA LEU A 263 -7.68 10.31 15.08
C LEU A 263 -7.73 8.79 15.33
N PHE A 264 -8.17 8.35 16.51
CA PHE A 264 -8.25 6.92 16.86
C PHE A 264 -9.50 6.24 16.28
N LEU A 265 -10.59 6.98 16.10
CA LEU A 265 -11.87 6.42 15.64
C LEU A 265 -11.96 6.26 14.11
N THR A 266 -10.93 6.59 13.35
CA THR A 266 -10.98 6.47 11.89
C THR A 266 -11.28 5.01 11.48
N THR A 267 -10.50 4.05 11.96
CA THR A 267 -10.72 2.62 11.67
C THR A 267 -12.07 2.10 12.19
N PRO A 268 -12.45 2.30 13.47
CA PRO A 268 -13.78 1.91 13.95
C PRO A 268 -14.94 2.51 13.14
N ARG A 269 -14.84 3.77 12.72
CA ARG A 269 -15.85 4.42 11.87
C ARG A 269 -15.94 3.78 10.49
N ILE A 270 -14.81 3.49 9.86
CA ILE A 270 -14.77 2.79 8.57
C ILE A 270 -15.47 1.43 8.71
N LEU A 271 -15.14 0.65 9.74
CA LEU A 271 -15.75 -0.65 9.99
C LEU A 271 -17.26 -0.53 10.26
N TYR A 272 -17.69 0.48 11.03
CA TYR A 272 -19.11 0.74 11.28
C TYR A 272 -19.87 1.06 9.98
N HIS A 273 -19.33 1.94 9.13
CA HIS A 273 -19.98 2.24 7.85
C HIS A 273 -19.92 1.09 6.86
N ALA A 274 -18.86 0.27 6.89
CA ALA A 274 -18.80 -0.98 6.14
C ALA A 274 -19.88 -1.96 6.60
N TYR A 275 -20.10 -2.09 7.91
CA TYR A 275 -21.19 -2.88 8.49
C TYR A 275 -22.56 -2.40 7.99
N LEU A 276 -22.87 -1.09 8.09
CA LEU A 276 -24.14 -0.54 7.60
C LEU A 276 -24.35 -0.79 6.10
N LEU A 277 -23.31 -0.59 5.29
CA LEU A 277 -23.38 -0.82 3.85
C LEU A 277 -23.62 -2.30 3.53
N HIS A 278 -22.93 -3.20 4.22
CA HIS A 278 -22.99 -4.62 3.93
C HIS A 278 -24.27 -5.28 4.48
N TYR A 279 -24.55 -5.09 5.77
CA TYR A 279 -25.64 -5.80 6.43
C TYR A 279 -26.99 -5.12 6.27
N GLU A 280 -27.06 -3.81 6.42
CA GLU A 280 -28.32 -3.08 6.31
C GLU A 280 -28.69 -2.76 4.86
N LYS A 281 -27.70 -2.29 4.08
CA LYS A 281 -27.93 -1.86 2.69
C LYS A 281 -27.60 -2.94 1.65
N LYS A 282 -27.27 -4.14 2.11
CA LYS A 282 -27.08 -5.33 1.28
C LYS A 282 -26.03 -5.15 0.14
N LEU A 283 -25.04 -4.29 0.34
CA LEU A 283 -23.93 -4.16 -0.58
C LEU A 283 -23.03 -5.40 -0.48
N ALA A 284 -22.81 -6.08 -1.60
CA ALA A 284 -21.87 -7.20 -1.63
C ALA A 284 -20.42 -6.70 -1.42
N VAL A 285 -19.57 -7.59 -0.90
CA VAL A 285 -18.14 -7.35 -0.83
C VAL A 285 -17.56 -7.50 -2.24
N TYR A 286 -16.86 -6.50 -2.70
CA TYR A 286 -16.15 -6.50 -3.96
C TYR A 286 -14.70 -6.93 -3.74
N PRO A 287 -14.09 -7.65 -4.67
CA PRO A 287 -12.68 -7.96 -4.59
C PRO A 287 -11.87 -6.67 -4.59
N ARG A 288 -10.66 -6.73 -4.03
CA ARG A 288 -9.69 -5.64 -4.14
C ARG A 288 -9.39 -5.40 -5.62
N PRO A 289 -9.49 -4.15 -6.11
CA PRO A 289 -9.06 -3.84 -7.46
C PRO A 289 -7.56 -4.10 -7.59
N GLU A 290 -7.15 -4.59 -8.75
CA GLU A 290 -5.74 -4.88 -9.00
C GLU A 290 -4.91 -3.59 -9.06
N PRO A 291 -3.76 -3.54 -8.39
CA PRO A 291 -2.89 -2.38 -8.44
C PRO A 291 -2.28 -2.24 -9.84
N ARG A 292 -2.31 -1.03 -10.40
CA ARG A 292 -1.59 -0.72 -11.64
C ARG A 292 -0.11 -0.45 -11.35
N THR A 293 0.74 -0.63 -12.36
CA THR A 293 2.15 -0.23 -12.28
C THR A 293 2.28 1.28 -12.08
N SER A 294 3.25 1.71 -11.28
CA SER A 294 3.54 3.13 -11.03
C SER A 294 4.46 3.76 -12.07
N GLY A 295 4.69 3.12 -13.21
CA GLY A 295 5.54 3.64 -14.28
C GLY A 295 5.00 4.93 -14.90
N VAL A 296 5.89 5.85 -15.26
CA VAL A 296 5.53 7.14 -15.88
C VAL A 296 4.84 6.92 -17.23
N GLU A 297 5.24 5.88 -17.98
CA GLU A 297 4.70 5.55 -19.30
C GLU A 297 3.28 4.99 -19.24
N ASP A 298 2.96 4.18 -18.24
CA ASP A 298 1.65 3.54 -18.10
C ASP A 298 0.54 4.49 -17.62
N GLN A 299 0.88 5.64 -17.07
CA GLN A 299 -0.11 6.56 -16.51
C GLN A 299 -0.85 7.39 -17.56
N TRP A 300 -0.34 7.45 -18.81
CA TRP A 300 -0.79 8.41 -19.82
C TRP A 300 -1.09 7.83 -21.18
N ASN A 301 -1.10 6.52 -21.36
CA ASN A 301 -1.56 5.94 -22.61
C ASN A 301 -3.10 5.79 -22.60
N PRO A 302 -3.85 6.72 -23.22
CA PRO A 302 -5.31 6.66 -23.23
C PRO A 302 -5.85 5.44 -24.00
N ALA A 303 -5.04 4.81 -24.86
CA ALA A 303 -5.44 3.67 -25.67
C ALA A 303 -5.50 2.33 -24.90
N GLU A 304 -4.79 2.20 -23.76
CA GLU A 304 -4.79 0.98 -22.95
C GLU A 304 -5.79 1.01 -21.79
N GLN A 305 -6.65 2.03 -21.70
CA GLN A 305 -7.56 2.22 -20.57
C GLN A 305 -8.89 1.47 -20.65
N ASP A 306 -9.10 0.64 -21.66
CA ASP A 306 -10.32 -0.19 -21.78
C ASP A 306 -10.32 -1.41 -20.83
N GLY A 307 -9.28 -1.61 -20.04
CA GLY A 307 -9.24 -2.62 -18.99
C GLY A 307 -9.93 -2.12 -17.70
N GLU A 308 -10.81 -2.94 -17.16
CA GLU A 308 -11.65 -2.70 -15.96
C GLU A 308 -10.92 -2.37 -14.65
N GLY A 309 -9.64 -2.06 -14.65
CA GLY A 309 -8.82 -1.84 -13.48
C GLY A 309 -8.56 -0.38 -13.16
N VAL A 310 -9.34 0.26 -12.29
CA VAL A 310 -9.01 1.55 -11.68
C VAL A 310 -8.32 1.29 -10.34
N GLY A 311 -7.13 0.72 -10.38
CA GLY A 311 -6.30 0.51 -9.21
C GLY A 311 -5.26 1.61 -9.04
N ALA A 312 -5.10 2.14 -7.85
CA ALA A 312 -4.00 2.99 -7.51
C ALA A 312 -2.71 2.17 -7.37
N ALA A 313 -1.64 2.65 -7.93
CA ALA A 313 -0.51 1.81 -8.32
C ALA A 313 0.63 1.72 -7.33
N VAL A 314 0.58 2.21 -6.14
CA VAL A 314 1.74 2.12 -5.24
C VAL A 314 1.35 1.41 -3.96
N GLY A 315 1.63 0.10 -3.91
CA GLY A 315 1.49 -0.68 -2.70
C GLY A 315 2.71 -0.48 -1.82
N TRP A 316 2.53 0.19 -0.65
CA TRP A 316 3.61 0.34 0.33
C TRP A 316 3.24 -0.24 1.68
N LYS A 317 2.50 -1.31 1.67
CA LYS A 317 2.31 -2.10 2.86
C LYS A 317 3.68 -2.61 3.33
N SER A 318 4.05 -2.32 4.56
CA SER A 318 5.25 -2.89 5.15
C SER A 318 5.13 -4.41 5.19
N GLU A 319 6.19 -5.11 4.77
CA GLU A 319 6.24 -6.56 4.84
C GLU A 319 6.02 -7.03 6.28
N SER A 320 5.14 -7.99 6.45
CA SER A 320 4.95 -8.72 7.71
C SER A 320 6.21 -9.52 8.07
N TRP A 321 6.27 -10.04 9.29
CA TRP A 321 7.37 -10.93 9.69
C TRP A 321 7.47 -12.16 8.76
N GLY A 322 6.35 -12.77 8.42
CA GLY A 322 6.30 -13.92 7.53
C GLY A 322 6.81 -13.61 6.11
N GLU A 323 6.36 -12.50 5.54
CA GLU A 323 6.78 -12.04 4.21
C GLU A 323 8.29 -11.73 4.16
N ARG A 324 8.82 -10.99 5.14
CA ARG A 324 10.27 -10.71 5.24
C ARG A 324 11.11 -11.95 5.41
N THR A 325 10.62 -12.91 6.20
CA THR A 325 11.34 -14.17 6.43
C THR A 325 11.31 -15.03 5.19
N SER A 326 10.16 -15.17 4.53
CA SER A 326 10.00 -15.87 3.26
C SER A 326 10.92 -15.30 2.20
N ARG A 327 10.94 -13.98 2.07
CA ARG A 327 11.81 -13.27 1.13
C ARG A 327 13.27 -13.61 1.36
N ARG A 328 13.77 -13.49 2.58
CA ARG A 328 15.17 -13.80 2.89
C ARG A 328 15.53 -15.25 2.58
N LEU A 329 14.66 -16.20 2.94
CA LEU A 329 14.89 -17.61 2.70
C LEU A 329 14.95 -17.93 1.21
N VAL A 330 13.97 -17.42 0.44
CA VAL A 330 13.89 -17.67 -1.00
C VAL A 330 14.99 -16.93 -1.76
N GLU A 331 15.27 -15.66 -1.45
CA GLU A 331 16.36 -14.91 -2.09
C GLU A 331 17.72 -15.54 -1.85
N THR A 332 17.98 -16.06 -0.65
CA THR A 332 19.22 -16.81 -0.35
C THR A 332 19.28 -18.07 -1.19
N TRP A 333 18.21 -18.84 -1.27
CA TRP A 333 18.15 -20.07 -2.07
C TRP A 333 18.30 -19.77 -3.56
N VAL A 334 17.61 -18.75 -4.09
CA VAL A 334 17.69 -18.30 -5.49
C VAL A 334 19.11 -17.90 -5.85
N THR A 335 19.78 -17.15 -4.99
CA THR A 335 21.17 -16.72 -5.22
C THR A 335 22.09 -17.92 -5.39
N GLN A 336 22.03 -18.88 -4.48
CA GLN A 336 22.86 -20.10 -4.54
C GLN A 336 22.50 -20.97 -5.76
N ARG A 337 21.22 -21.12 -6.06
CA ARG A 337 20.76 -21.91 -7.21
C ARG A 337 21.16 -21.27 -8.54
N ALA A 338 21.05 -19.97 -8.64
CA ALA A 338 21.47 -19.20 -9.82
C ALA A 338 22.99 -19.36 -10.09
N GLU A 339 23.80 -19.33 -9.03
CA GLU A 339 25.25 -19.57 -9.14
C GLU A 339 25.56 -20.98 -9.61
N GLN A 340 24.82 -22.00 -9.14
CA GLN A 340 25.01 -23.39 -9.54
C GLN A 340 24.64 -23.64 -11.00
N LEU A 341 23.53 -23.11 -11.44
CA LEU A 341 23.00 -23.31 -12.78
C LEU A 341 23.60 -22.35 -13.83
N GLY A 342 24.32 -21.31 -13.39
CA GLY A 342 24.79 -20.25 -14.28
C GLY A 342 23.65 -19.36 -14.85
N THR A 343 22.44 -19.47 -14.31
CA THR A 343 21.25 -18.76 -14.76
C THR A 343 21.16 -17.39 -14.11
N SER A 344 20.81 -16.35 -14.88
CA SER A 344 20.53 -15.03 -14.32
C SER A 344 19.07 -14.93 -13.89
N VAL A 345 18.83 -14.45 -12.67
CA VAL A 345 17.47 -14.29 -12.13
C VAL A 345 17.24 -12.87 -11.69
N GLU A 346 16.11 -12.30 -12.10
CA GLU A 346 15.67 -10.96 -11.71
C GLU A 346 14.24 -11.01 -11.18
N VAL A 347 14.03 -10.45 -9.97
CA VAL A 347 12.69 -10.28 -9.39
C VAL A 347 12.40 -8.79 -9.31
N ILE A 348 11.37 -8.36 -10.02
CA ILE A 348 10.96 -6.96 -10.13
C ILE A 348 9.63 -6.79 -9.38
N PHE A 349 9.60 -5.82 -8.46
CA PHE A 349 8.35 -5.42 -7.83
C PHE A 349 7.74 -4.23 -8.55
N ARG A 350 6.46 -4.33 -8.92
CA ARG A 350 5.72 -3.25 -9.59
C ARG A 350 5.53 -2.01 -8.72
N ASP A 351 5.72 -2.12 -7.40
CA ASP A 351 5.66 -1.02 -6.44
C ASP A 351 7.02 -0.33 -6.19
N GLN A 352 7.98 -0.56 -7.08
CA GLN A 352 9.33 0.03 -7.05
C GLN A 352 10.17 -0.31 -5.81
N ARG A 353 9.68 -1.21 -4.92
CA ARG A 353 10.56 -1.68 -3.85
C ARG A 353 11.75 -2.46 -4.45
N LYS A 354 12.86 -2.44 -3.73
CA LYS A 354 14.08 -3.13 -4.16
C LYS A 354 13.81 -4.62 -4.39
N GLY A 355 13.95 -5.05 -5.63
CA GLY A 355 13.90 -6.45 -6.04
C GLY A 355 15.22 -7.18 -5.87
N LEU A 356 15.27 -8.42 -6.35
CA LEU A 356 16.47 -9.25 -6.39
C LEU A 356 17.03 -9.26 -7.81
N GLN A 357 18.35 -9.06 -7.95
CA GLN A 357 19.05 -9.26 -9.20
C GLN A 357 20.28 -10.12 -8.95
N VAL A 358 20.29 -11.32 -9.52
CA VAL A 358 21.40 -12.26 -9.45
C VAL A 358 21.90 -12.53 -10.86
N ARG A 359 23.19 -12.32 -11.09
CA ARG A 359 23.84 -12.63 -12.37
C ARG A 359 24.52 -14.00 -12.28
N GLY A 360 24.12 -14.92 -13.12
CA GLY A 360 24.82 -16.20 -13.29
C GLY A 360 26.25 -15.98 -13.78
N LYS A 361 27.21 -16.77 -13.29
CA LYS A 361 28.59 -16.74 -13.82
C LYS A 361 28.57 -17.29 -15.25
N LYS A 362 29.01 -16.50 -16.22
CA LYS A 362 29.13 -16.94 -17.62
C LYS A 362 30.09 -18.11 -17.73
N SER A 363 29.63 -19.25 -18.23
CA SER A 363 30.49 -20.25 -18.82
C SER A 363 31.03 -19.69 -20.15
N SER A 364 32.32 -19.85 -20.40
CA SER A 364 33.03 -19.21 -21.54
C SER A 364 32.56 -19.65 -22.94
N ASN A 365 31.60 -20.57 -23.04
CA ASN A 365 31.16 -21.18 -24.31
C ASN A 365 29.67 -21.00 -24.66
N GLU A 366 28.85 -20.32 -23.87
CA GLU A 366 27.43 -20.15 -24.19
C GLU A 366 27.08 -18.69 -24.48
N SER A 367 26.57 -18.46 -25.69
CA SER A 367 26.27 -17.13 -26.25
C SER A 367 25.01 -16.47 -25.67
N ARG A 368 24.25 -17.14 -24.80
CA ARG A 368 23.07 -16.57 -24.10
C ARG A 368 22.87 -17.27 -22.76
N SER A 369 23.17 -16.62 -21.65
CA SER A 369 22.69 -17.08 -20.36
C SER A 369 21.16 -16.87 -20.34
N GLU A 370 20.43 -17.92 -20.08
CA GLU A 370 18.98 -17.89 -19.91
C GLU A 370 18.66 -16.95 -18.73
N GLN A 371 17.86 -15.90 -18.99
CA GLN A 371 17.46 -14.93 -17.97
C GLN A 371 16.04 -15.22 -17.54
N LEU A 372 15.84 -15.52 -16.27
CA LEU A 372 14.53 -15.65 -15.67
C LEU A 372 14.13 -14.32 -15.04
N VAL A 373 13.10 -13.67 -15.59
CA VAL A 373 12.51 -12.42 -15.05
C VAL A 373 11.16 -12.74 -14.43
N ILE A 374 10.97 -12.32 -13.18
CA ILE A 374 9.75 -12.48 -12.41
C ILE A 374 9.27 -11.09 -12.01
N THR A 375 8.12 -10.67 -12.49
CA THR A 375 7.51 -9.37 -12.13
C THR A 375 6.31 -9.62 -11.24
N THR A 376 6.26 -9.05 -10.06
CA THR A 376 5.16 -9.25 -9.10
C THR A 376 4.66 -7.93 -8.52
N ALA A 377 3.38 -7.89 -8.16
CA ALA A 377 2.75 -6.74 -7.54
C ALA A 377 2.73 -6.82 -6.00
N ASP A 378 2.89 -8.01 -5.42
CA ASP A 378 2.72 -8.23 -3.98
C ASP A 378 3.94 -8.94 -3.35
N PRO A 379 4.47 -8.45 -2.22
CA PRO A 379 5.54 -9.12 -1.47
C PRO A 379 5.15 -10.52 -0.96
N LYS A 380 3.87 -10.85 -0.95
CA LYS A 380 3.38 -12.21 -0.68
C LYS A 380 3.87 -13.24 -1.69
N PHE A 381 4.42 -12.82 -2.83
CA PHE A 381 5.03 -13.71 -3.82
C PHE A 381 5.90 -14.80 -3.17
N TYR A 382 6.84 -14.39 -2.33
CA TYR A 382 7.75 -15.34 -1.67
C TYR A 382 7.03 -16.29 -0.71
N THR A 383 6.02 -15.80 0.00
CA THR A 383 5.21 -16.61 0.92
C THR A 383 4.36 -17.61 0.14
N HIS A 384 3.73 -17.17 -0.96
CA HIS A 384 2.94 -18.05 -1.83
C HIS A 384 3.81 -19.12 -2.49
N LEU A 385 5.03 -18.76 -2.92
CA LEU A 385 5.98 -19.71 -3.49
C LEU A 385 6.40 -20.78 -2.47
N LEU A 386 6.61 -20.40 -1.20
CA LEU A 386 6.88 -21.37 -0.12
C LEU A 386 5.65 -22.19 0.26
N GLY A 387 4.45 -21.64 0.14
CA GLY A 387 3.17 -22.30 0.47
C GLY A 387 2.66 -23.24 -0.61
N ALA A 388 2.97 -22.98 -1.87
CA ALA A 388 2.59 -23.86 -2.97
C ALA A 388 3.33 -25.22 -2.88
N PRO A 389 2.68 -26.36 -3.18
CA PRO A 389 3.34 -27.67 -3.15
C PRO A 389 4.49 -27.82 -4.15
N SER A 390 4.40 -27.20 -5.31
CA SER A 390 5.43 -27.19 -6.35
C SER A 390 5.39 -25.90 -7.16
N SER A 391 6.37 -25.72 -8.05
CA SER A 391 6.44 -24.63 -9.03
C SER A 391 5.21 -24.59 -9.93
N GLU A 392 4.69 -25.72 -10.37
CA GLU A 392 3.51 -25.84 -11.24
C GLU A 392 2.24 -25.37 -10.50
N HIS A 393 2.07 -25.76 -9.23
CA HIS A 393 0.97 -25.27 -8.40
C HIS A 393 1.08 -23.76 -8.16
N PHE A 394 2.29 -23.26 -7.96
CA PHE A 394 2.52 -21.83 -7.85
C PHE A 394 2.15 -21.09 -9.15
N LEU A 395 2.59 -21.59 -10.31
CA LEU A 395 2.26 -21.01 -11.62
C LEU A 395 0.74 -20.95 -11.85
N ALA A 396 0.03 -22.03 -11.48
CA ALA A 396 -1.43 -22.05 -11.56
C ALA A 396 -2.08 -20.91 -10.72
N LEU A 397 -1.55 -20.59 -9.55
CA LEU A 397 -2.04 -19.51 -8.68
C LEU A 397 -1.46 -18.13 -9.01
N ALA A 398 -0.37 -18.05 -9.76
CA ALA A 398 0.34 -16.80 -10.07
C ALA A 398 -0.53 -15.78 -10.82
N LYS A 399 -1.47 -16.25 -11.62
CA LYS A 399 -2.45 -15.40 -12.33
C LYS A 399 -3.34 -14.60 -11.37
N GLU A 400 -3.64 -15.16 -10.19
CA GLU A 400 -4.42 -14.45 -9.15
C GLU A 400 -3.57 -13.40 -8.41
N THR A 401 -2.27 -13.65 -8.27
CA THR A 401 -1.33 -12.74 -7.59
C THR A 401 -0.74 -11.68 -8.52
N LEU A 402 -1.14 -11.64 -9.81
CA LEU A 402 -0.56 -10.78 -10.84
C LEU A 402 0.97 -10.90 -10.92
N THR A 403 1.46 -12.11 -10.81
CA THR A 403 2.87 -12.41 -11.02
C THR A 403 3.07 -12.80 -12.48
N ASP A 404 3.89 -12.03 -13.16
CA ASP A 404 4.28 -12.28 -14.53
C ASP A 404 5.67 -12.93 -14.58
N ILE A 405 5.84 -13.93 -15.42
CA ILE A 405 7.05 -14.76 -15.48
C ILE A 405 7.47 -14.89 -16.94
N SER A 406 8.71 -14.52 -17.25
CA SER A 406 9.25 -14.49 -18.61
C SER A 406 9.18 -15.85 -19.34
N SER A 407 9.36 -16.96 -18.60
CA SER A 407 9.23 -18.32 -19.10
C SER A 407 8.74 -19.25 -18.00
N PRO A 408 7.50 -19.79 -18.09
CA PRO A 408 6.98 -20.78 -17.14
C PRO A 408 7.85 -22.05 -17.07
N GLU A 409 8.41 -22.47 -18.20
CA GLU A 409 9.28 -23.66 -18.25
C GLU A 409 10.60 -23.42 -17.54
N ALA A 410 11.26 -22.26 -17.79
CA ALA A 410 12.47 -21.88 -17.09
C ALA A 410 12.22 -21.74 -15.60
N PHE A 411 11.06 -21.20 -15.21
CA PHE A 411 10.66 -21.10 -13.80
C PHE A 411 10.49 -22.47 -13.16
N SER A 412 9.74 -23.40 -13.79
CA SER A 412 9.54 -24.75 -13.26
C SER A 412 10.86 -25.51 -13.15
N ASN A 413 11.73 -25.39 -14.15
CA ASN A 413 13.06 -26.01 -14.12
C ASN A 413 13.94 -25.42 -13.01
N PHE A 414 13.93 -24.10 -12.84
CA PHE A 414 14.72 -23.42 -11.82
C PHE A 414 14.27 -23.79 -10.40
N PHE A 415 12.97 -23.82 -10.14
CA PHE A 415 12.36 -24.14 -8.84
C PHE A 415 12.03 -25.64 -8.69
N SER A 416 12.54 -26.50 -9.56
CA SER A 416 12.44 -27.95 -9.38
C SER A 416 13.33 -28.42 -8.23
N PRO A 417 12.92 -29.45 -7.46
CA PRO A 417 13.81 -30.09 -6.49
C PRO A 417 15.03 -30.65 -7.20
N ALA A 418 16.23 -30.41 -6.66
CA ALA A 418 17.42 -31.09 -7.17
C ALA A 418 17.25 -32.59 -7.01
N VAL A 419 17.62 -33.37 -8.05
CA VAL A 419 17.60 -34.83 -7.98
C VAL A 419 18.58 -35.26 -6.89
N ALA A 420 18.06 -35.72 -5.76
CA ALA A 420 18.89 -36.23 -4.70
C ALA A 420 19.65 -37.49 -5.21
N PRO A 421 20.94 -37.62 -4.90
CA PRO A 421 21.65 -38.89 -5.20
C PRO A 421 20.90 -40.03 -4.53
N SER A 422 20.71 -41.13 -5.27
CA SER A 422 19.81 -42.26 -4.97
C SER A 422 20.05 -43.01 -3.64
N ASN A 423 21.03 -42.62 -2.85
CA ASN A 423 21.43 -43.29 -1.61
C ASN A 423 21.08 -42.58 -0.30
N SER A 424 20.40 -41.45 -0.31
CA SER A 424 19.98 -40.78 0.94
C SER A 424 18.51 -41.09 1.28
N LYS A 425 18.29 -42.29 1.89
CA LYS A 425 16.99 -42.64 2.51
C LYS A 425 16.65 -41.78 3.74
N ASP A 426 17.51 -40.83 4.09
CA ASP A 426 17.36 -40.03 5.30
C ASP A 426 17.34 -38.60 4.95
N ALA A 427 16.24 -38.02 4.62
CA ALA A 427 16.65 -36.70 4.64
C ALA A 427 15.63 -35.59 4.81
N HIS A 428 14.44 -35.86 5.08
CA HIS A 428 13.57 -34.74 5.46
C HIS A 428 13.42 -34.70 6.98
N SER A 429 13.84 -33.56 7.57
CA SER A 429 13.58 -33.28 8.98
C SER A 429 12.08 -33.38 9.27
N ILE A 430 11.72 -33.65 10.53
CA ILE A 430 10.30 -33.67 10.95
C ILE A 430 9.56 -32.41 10.53
N PRO A 431 10.09 -31.16 10.72
CA PRO A 431 9.42 -29.95 10.24
C PRO A 431 9.22 -29.91 8.72
N ALA A 432 10.16 -30.42 7.93
CA ALA A 432 10.02 -30.43 6.46
C ALA A 432 8.90 -31.36 6.00
N ARG A 433 8.78 -32.56 6.59
CA ARG A 433 7.66 -33.48 6.33
C ARG A 433 6.32 -32.90 6.78
N ALA A 434 6.30 -32.25 7.93
CA ALA A 434 5.13 -31.56 8.43
C ALA A 434 4.71 -30.42 7.48
N ALA A 435 5.65 -29.64 6.97
CA ALA A 435 5.37 -28.58 5.98
C ALA A 435 4.75 -29.15 4.70
N ALA A 436 5.27 -30.26 4.16
CA ALA A 436 4.69 -30.94 3.00
C ALA A 436 3.23 -31.38 3.26
N SER A 437 2.98 -31.97 4.44
CA SER A 437 1.61 -32.35 4.84
C SER A 437 0.66 -31.15 4.92
N VAL A 438 1.13 -30.02 5.48
CA VAL A 438 0.30 -28.80 5.57
C VAL A 438 0.04 -28.21 4.17
N ARG A 439 1.03 -28.16 3.27
CA ARG A 439 0.83 -27.73 1.87
C ARG A 439 -0.23 -28.56 1.17
N SER A 440 -0.17 -29.88 1.31
CA SER A 440 -1.17 -30.78 0.72
C SER A 440 -2.56 -30.60 1.31
N ARG A 441 -2.68 -30.27 2.62
CA ARG A 441 -3.95 -29.94 3.26
C ARG A 441 -4.47 -28.59 2.79
N HIS A 442 -3.62 -27.61 2.67
CA HIS A 442 -3.97 -26.27 2.17
C HIS A 442 -4.48 -26.35 0.73
N LEU A 443 -3.78 -27.08 -0.13
CA LEU A 443 -4.20 -27.29 -1.50
C LEU A 443 -5.58 -27.95 -1.58
N ARG A 444 -5.81 -29.01 -0.80
CA ARG A 444 -7.15 -29.65 -0.71
C ARG A 444 -8.23 -28.72 -0.20
N PHE A 445 -7.90 -27.85 0.74
CA PHE A 445 -8.80 -26.78 1.19
C PHE A 445 -9.17 -25.85 0.05
N LEU A 446 -8.21 -25.35 -0.75
CA LEU A 446 -8.48 -24.49 -1.90
C LEU A 446 -9.33 -25.20 -2.97
N TRP A 447 -9.05 -26.47 -3.23
CA TRP A 447 -9.83 -27.26 -4.19
C TRP A 447 -11.26 -27.53 -3.73
N SER A 448 -11.46 -27.77 -2.45
CA SER A 448 -12.82 -28.02 -1.90
C SER A 448 -13.78 -26.83 -2.10
N HIS A 449 -13.23 -25.65 -2.33
CA HIS A 449 -13.97 -24.41 -2.58
C HIS A 449 -14.03 -24.03 -4.07
N SER A 450 -13.40 -24.78 -4.95
CA SER A 450 -13.41 -24.56 -6.39
C SER A 450 -14.49 -25.39 -7.08
N ARG A 451 -15.20 -24.77 -8.04
CA ARG A 451 -16.11 -25.49 -8.96
C ARG A 451 -15.36 -26.11 -10.14
N ILE A 452 -14.09 -25.76 -10.30
CA ILE A 452 -13.21 -26.24 -11.36
C ILE A 452 -12.27 -27.27 -10.75
N ALA A 453 -12.28 -28.49 -11.29
CA ALA A 453 -11.36 -29.54 -10.84
C ALA A 453 -9.92 -29.22 -11.27
N PRO A 454 -8.91 -29.60 -10.49
CA PRO A 454 -7.52 -29.50 -10.90
C PRO A 454 -7.27 -30.37 -12.13
N THR A 455 -6.33 -29.95 -12.97
CA THR A 455 -5.86 -30.80 -14.08
C THR A 455 -5.15 -32.05 -13.52
N PRO A 456 -5.08 -33.16 -14.28
CA PRO A 456 -4.42 -34.38 -13.81
C PRO A 456 -2.99 -34.16 -13.29
N ASP A 457 -2.24 -33.27 -13.93
CA ASP A 457 -0.86 -32.93 -13.56
C ASP A 457 -0.76 -32.22 -12.21
N LEU A 458 -1.80 -31.49 -11.81
CA LEU A 458 -1.87 -30.78 -10.52
C LEU A 458 -2.59 -31.57 -9.43
N ALA A 459 -3.22 -32.71 -9.76
CA ALA A 459 -4.00 -33.51 -8.80
C ALA A 459 -3.11 -34.16 -7.73
N HIS A 460 -1.83 -34.36 -8.04
CA HIS A 460 -0.88 -35.07 -7.18
C HIS A 460 0.30 -34.18 -6.81
N PRO A 461 0.27 -33.48 -5.65
CA PRO A 461 1.40 -32.68 -5.21
C PRO A 461 2.64 -33.56 -4.96
N PRO A 462 3.82 -33.13 -5.40
CA PRO A 462 5.04 -33.90 -5.17
C PRO A 462 5.42 -33.93 -3.69
N ASP A 463 6.08 -35.01 -3.26
CA ASP A 463 6.56 -35.12 -1.88
C ASP A 463 7.71 -34.15 -1.56
N ASN A 464 8.46 -33.74 -2.57
CA ASN A 464 9.61 -32.87 -2.43
C ASN A 464 9.30 -31.45 -2.90
N HIS A 465 9.76 -30.49 -2.14
CA HIS A 465 9.67 -29.06 -2.45
C HIS A 465 11.07 -28.49 -2.73
N PHE A 466 11.20 -27.53 -3.66
CA PHE A 466 12.49 -26.95 -4.06
C PHE A 466 13.30 -26.46 -2.86
N ILE A 467 12.67 -25.82 -1.86
CA ILE A 467 13.34 -25.31 -0.67
C ILE A 467 13.96 -26.42 0.19
N ASN A 468 13.53 -27.68 -0.01
CA ASN A 468 14.07 -28.83 0.69
C ASN A 468 15.42 -29.31 0.12
N SER A 469 15.72 -28.98 -1.12
CA SER A 469 17.00 -29.27 -1.76
C SER A 469 17.90 -28.04 -1.66
N HIS A 470 18.72 -28.00 -0.60
CA HIS A 470 19.67 -26.90 -0.45
C HIS A 470 20.83 -27.09 -1.44
N PRO A 471 21.18 -26.04 -2.22
CA PRO A 471 22.24 -26.14 -3.20
C PRO A 471 23.58 -26.62 -2.62
N ASP A 472 23.94 -26.23 -1.40
CA ASP A 472 25.19 -26.58 -0.75
C ASP A 472 25.16 -27.92 0.03
N GLY A 473 24.04 -28.69 -0.04
CA GLY A 473 23.84 -29.93 0.70
C GLY A 473 23.81 -29.79 2.23
N LYS A 474 24.00 -28.59 2.76
CA LYS A 474 23.97 -28.28 4.21
C LYS A 474 22.70 -27.56 4.57
N ARG A 475 21.73 -28.29 5.06
CA ARG A 475 20.47 -27.71 5.53
C ARG A 475 20.45 -27.61 7.05
N SER A 476 20.07 -26.44 7.54
CA SER A 476 19.90 -26.25 8.98
C SER A 476 18.46 -26.55 9.39
N SER A 477 18.27 -27.36 10.42
CA SER A 477 16.94 -27.73 10.94
C SER A 477 16.07 -26.54 11.34
N TRP A 478 16.68 -25.39 11.68
CA TRP A 478 15.93 -24.17 12.01
C TRP A 478 15.27 -23.54 10.78
N VAL A 479 15.88 -23.67 9.59
CA VAL A 479 15.27 -23.20 8.33
C VAL A 479 13.98 -23.99 8.05
N ASP A 480 14.01 -25.31 8.27
CA ASP A 480 12.81 -26.16 8.11
C ASP A 480 11.69 -25.75 9.07
N THR A 481 12.06 -25.42 10.31
CA THR A 481 11.10 -24.93 11.31
C THR A 481 10.50 -23.60 10.91
N LEU A 482 11.28 -22.67 10.36
CA LEU A 482 10.76 -21.39 9.84
C LEU A 482 9.83 -21.62 8.66
N VAL A 483 10.22 -22.44 7.69
CA VAL A 483 9.37 -22.77 6.53
C VAL A 483 8.06 -23.41 7.00
N PHE A 484 8.12 -24.38 7.92
CA PHE A 484 6.93 -24.99 8.51
C PHE A 484 6.03 -23.94 9.16
N THR A 485 6.60 -23.04 9.96
CA THR A 485 5.84 -21.98 10.65
C THR A 485 5.12 -21.06 9.64
N ILE A 486 5.81 -20.66 8.57
CA ILE A 486 5.26 -19.79 7.52
C ILE A 486 4.11 -20.51 6.79
N VAL A 487 4.30 -21.77 6.40
CA VAL A 487 3.28 -22.54 5.70
C VAL A 487 2.05 -22.79 6.57
N VAL A 488 2.24 -23.09 7.86
CA VAL A 488 1.13 -23.19 8.83
C VAL A 488 0.41 -21.87 9.00
N GLN A 489 1.15 -20.77 9.15
CA GLN A 489 0.55 -19.44 9.30
C GLN A 489 -0.33 -19.07 8.09
N GLN A 490 0.14 -19.35 6.87
CA GLN A 490 -0.62 -19.11 5.65
C GLN A 490 -1.91 -19.93 5.61
N PHE A 491 -1.81 -21.25 5.84
CA PHE A 491 -2.96 -22.14 5.86
C PHE A 491 -3.99 -21.72 6.92
N LEU A 492 -3.54 -21.43 8.15
CA LEU A 492 -4.42 -20.98 9.22
C LEU A 492 -5.07 -19.62 8.93
N ALA A 493 -4.36 -18.72 8.25
CA ALA A 493 -4.92 -17.42 7.85
C ALA A 493 -6.11 -17.62 6.91
N ASP A 494 -5.98 -18.43 5.86
CA ASP A 494 -7.04 -18.67 4.88
C ASP A 494 -8.25 -19.40 5.50
N VAL A 495 -8.00 -20.42 6.33
CA VAL A 495 -9.07 -21.13 7.04
C VAL A 495 -9.79 -20.21 8.04
N THR A 496 -9.03 -19.37 8.75
CA THR A 496 -9.62 -18.43 9.72
C THR A 496 -10.43 -17.35 9.00
N GLU A 497 -9.93 -16.84 7.87
CA GLU A 497 -10.66 -15.86 7.06
C GLU A 497 -12.00 -16.43 6.59
N GLU A 498 -12.01 -17.64 6.03
CA GLU A 498 -13.25 -18.31 5.64
C GLU A 498 -14.21 -18.45 6.82
N TRP A 499 -13.72 -19.01 7.93
CA TRP A 499 -14.55 -19.25 9.11
C TRP A 499 -15.14 -17.94 9.66
N VAL A 500 -14.33 -16.89 9.80
CA VAL A 500 -14.77 -15.57 10.28
C VAL A 500 -15.80 -14.97 9.33
N MET A 501 -15.52 -14.96 8.03
CA MET A 501 -16.44 -14.37 7.05
C MET A 501 -17.78 -15.11 7.00
N ARG A 502 -17.77 -16.44 7.09
CA ARG A 502 -19.02 -17.25 7.17
C ARG A 502 -19.77 -17.03 8.48
N MET A 503 -19.05 -16.96 9.60
CA MET A 503 -19.66 -16.70 10.92
C MET A 503 -20.36 -15.34 10.94
N PHE A 504 -19.78 -14.32 10.31
CA PHE A 504 -20.40 -13.01 10.19
C PHE A 504 -21.39 -12.90 9.02
N GLY A 505 -21.65 -13.97 8.28
CA GLY A 505 -22.59 -13.95 7.15
C GLY A 505 -22.19 -12.99 6.03
N ALA A 506 -20.89 -12.83 5.77
CA ALA A 506 -20.37 -11.94 4.74
C ALA A 506 -20.85 -12.41 3.35
N ARG A 507 -21.38 -11.46 2.56
CA ARG A 507 -21.91 -11.72 1.22
C ARG A 507 -20.93 -11.17 0.19
N PHE A 508 -20.38 -12.06 -0.58
CA PHE A 508 -19.50 -11.76 -1.69
C PHE A 508 -20.27 -11.77 -3.02
N LEU A 509 -19.66 -11.21 -4.04
CA LEU A 509 -20.08 -11.53 -5.40
C LEU A 509 -19.74 -12.99 -5.69
N ASP A 510 -20.62 -13.68 -6.44
CA ASP A 510 -20.41 -15.10 -6.74
C ASP A 510 -19.06 -15.34 -7.44
N GLY A 511 -18.28 -16.26 -6.92
CA GLY A 511 -16.94 -16.58 -7.40
C GLY A 511 -15.83 -15.62 -6.93
N GLN A 512 -16.17 -14.58 -6.15
CA GLN A 512 -15.19 -13.59 -5.64
C GLN A 512 -14.87 -13.78 -4.15
N GLU A 513 -15.33 -14.87 -3.55
CA GLU A 513 -15.02 -15.21 -2.17
C GLU A 513 -13.50 -15.44 -1.99
N PRO A 514 -12.88 -14.96 -0.91
CA PRO A 514 -11.43 -15.07 -0.70
C PRO A 514 -10.89 -16.50 -0.85
N TRP A 515 -11.62 -17.49 -0.34
CA TRP A 515 -11.21 -18.91 -0.39
C TRP A 515 -11.37 -19.57 -1.77
N ARG A 516 -11.95 -18.88 -2.79
CA ARG A 516 -12.05 -19.37 -4.17
C ARG A 516 -10.89 -18.92 -5.06
N VAL A 517 -9.73 -18.64 -4.47
CA VAL A 517 -8.54 -18.19 -5.21
C VAL A 517 -8.16 -19.14 -6.34
N TRP A 518 -8.25 -20.46 -6.10
CA TRP A 518 -7.96 -21.47 -7.12
C TRP A 518 -8.89 -21.37 -8.33
N GLU A 519 -10.19 -21.26 -8.11
CA GLU A 519 -11.19 -21.11 -9.18
C GLU A 519 -10.94 -19.84 -10.00
N ARG A 520 -10.63 -18.72 -9.36
CA ARG A 520 -10.34 -17.45 -10.05
C ARG A 520 -9.07 -17.54 -10.88
N ALA A 521 -8.02 -18.15 -10.34
CA ALA A 521 -6.76 -18.33 -11.06
C ALA A 521 -6.94 -19.18 -12.34
N LEU A 522 -7.65 -20.29 -12.25
CA LEU A 522 -7.93 -21.13 -13.41
C LEU A 522 -8.83 -20.42 -14.45
N ARG A 523 -9.86 -19.69 -14.02
CA ARG A 523 -10.69 -18.91 -14.94
C ARG A 523 -9.88 -17.89 -15.73
N ARG A 524 -8.92 -17.21 -15.10
CA ARG A 524 -8.02 -16.27 -15.79
C ARG A 524 -7.14 -16.96 -16.81
N SER A 525 -6.58 -18.11 -16.49
CA SER A 525 -5.80 -18.89 -17.44
C SER A 525 -6.59 -19.24 -18.71
N TYR A 526 -7.82 -19.70 -18.57
CA TYR A 526 -8.69 -20.00 -19.72
C TYR A 526 -9.06 -18.77 -20.54
N MET A 527 -9.24 -17.60 -19.90
CA MET A 527 -9.52 -16.35 -20.63
C MET A 527 -8.30 -15.85 -21.42
N ASP A 528 -7.10 -16.00 -20.86
CA ASP A 528 -5.85 -15.64 -21.56
C ASP A 528 -5.61 -16.55 -22.76
N GLU A 529 -5.86 -17.85 -22.63
CA GLU A 529 -5.75 -18.81 -23.73
C GLU A 529 -6.75 -18.52 -24.86
N SER A 530 -8.01 -18.17 -24.54
CA SER A 530 -9.00 -17.83 -25.54
C SER A 530 -8.66 -16.55 -26.29
N LYS A 531 -8.10 -15.54 -25.63
CA LYS A 531 -7.64 -14.30 -26.27
C LYS A 531 -6.43 -14.54 -27.18
N SER A 532 -5.51 -15.43 -26.79
CA SER A 532 -4.38 -15.78 -27.65
C SER A 532 -4.84 -16.53 -28.89
N MET A 533 -5.81 -17.43 -28.78
CA MET A 533 -6.40 -18.15 -29.94
C MET A 533 -7.15 -17.21 -30.89
N GLU A 534 -7.90 -16.23 -30.38
CA GLU A 534 -8.54 -15.20 -31.22
C GLU A 534 -7.52 -14.31 -31.94
N GLN A 535 -6.42 -14.00 -31.33
CA GLN A 535 -5.33 -13.22 -31.94
C GLN A 535 -4.57 -13.99 -32.99
N ASP A 536 -4.36 -15.28 -32.82
CA ASP A 536 -3.73 -16.16 -33.79
C ASP A 536 -4.65 -16.42 -35.00
N ASP A 537 -5.97 -16.55 -34.76
CA ASP A 537 -6.95 -16.67 -35.86
C ASP A 537 -7.06 -15.38 -36.68
N LEU A 538 -7.01 -14.21 -36.07
CA LEU A 538 -6.99 -12.92 -36.77
C LEU A 538 -5.69 -12.71 -37.57
N GLY A 539 -4.57 -13.23 -37.08
CA GLY A 539 -3.29 -13.20 -37.79
C GLY A 539 -3.26 -14.09 -39.04
N SER A 540 -4.04 -15.17 -39.07
CA SER A 540 -4.10 -16.11 -40.20
C SER A 540 -5.04 -15.66 -41.36
N VAL A 541 -5.91 -14.67 -41.11
CA VAL A 541 -6.88 -14.14 -42.11
C VAL A 541 -6.33 -12.90 -42.86
N LEU A 542 -5.17 -12.35 -42.46
CA LEU A 542 -4.56 -11.14 -43.05
C LEU A 542 -3.33 -11.41 -43.94
N TRP A 543 -3.16 -12.65 -44.48
CA TRP A 543 -2.17 -12.96 -45.51
C TRP A 543 -2.83 -13.61 -46.74
#